data_928c279300112815816b6d84c22e79e7
#
_entry.id   928c279300112815816b6d84c22e79e7
#
_cell.length_a   1.000
_cell.length_b   1.000
_cell.length_c   1.000
_cell.angle_alpha   90.00
_cell.angle_beta   90.00
_cell.angle_gamma   90.00
#
_symmetry.space_group_name_H-M   'P 1'
#
loop_
_entity.id
_entity.type
_entity.pdbx_description
1 polymer ?
#
loop_
_entity_poly.entity_id
_entity_poly.type
_entity_poly.pdbx_seq_one_letter_code
_entity_poly.pdbx_strand_id
1 'polypeptide(L)'
;MTLSITHRDPAALGGDGSILMRQRRDHARLDTMMNRWLAGGPADELDALWRDIVQLVFSHAFAEETVLWPVLRRVAPDGEELTGRVEEEHQAINELVARVEKSPDDPRRAEWIREAFTLIRQDIRDEEDELLPLLRDAFDDRRLRRIGAAWETVRATAPTRPHPGVPRRPPGNAVRGVPLSLLDRLRDVVPVGGLTARRVAFAAFAAAGAAVAVFRAVRATRRPGGR
;
A
#
# COMPACT_ATOMS: atom_id res chain seq x y z
N MET A 1 -21.16 -13.67 -12.08
CA MET A 1 -20.16 -12.61 -12.24
C MET A 1 -20.40 -11.60 -11.13
N THR A 2 -19.47 -11.42 -10.25
CA THR A 2 -19.53 -10.40 -9.20
C THR A 2 -19.21 -9.04 -9.83
N LEU A 3 -20.00 -8.00 -9.52
CA LEU A 3 -19.75 -6.66 -10.06
C LEU A 3 -18.51 -6.05 -9.42
N SER A 4 -17.65 -5.42 -10.22
CA SER A 4 -16.55 -4.56 -9.75
C SER A 4 -17.00 -3.58 -8.67
N ILE A 5 -16.15 -3.29 -7.71
CA ILE A 5 -16.46 -2.29 -6.68
C ILE A 5 -16.60 -0.88 -7.25
N THR A 6 -15.98 -0.59 -8.39
CA THR A 6 -16.06 0.70 -9.09
C THR A 6 -17.49 1.04 -9.49
N HIS A 7 -18.28 0.06 -9.88
CA HIS A 7 -19.66 0.22 -10.35
C HIS A 7 -20.71 0.10 -9.26
N ARG A 8 -20.31 -0.14 -8.00
CA ARG A 8 -21.24 -0.25 -6.87
C ARG A 8 -21.53 1.12 -6.25
N ASP A 9 -22.77 1.29 -5.77
CA ASP A 9 -23.14 2.45 -4.97
C ASP A 9 -22.26 2.55 -3.71
N PRO A 10 -21.75 3.74 -3.32
CA PRO A 10 -20.97 3.92 -2.11
C PRO A 10 -21.62 3.36 -0.84
N ALA A 11 -22.95 3.45 -0.73
CA ALA A 11 -23.68 2.87 0.40
C ALA A 11 -23.54 1.34 0.45
N ALA A 12 -23.50 0.68 -0.73
CA ALA A 12 -23.31 -0.76 -0.82
C ALA A 12 -21.88 -1.20 -0.47
N LEU A 13 -20.91 -0.28 -0.41
CA LEU A 13 -19.52 -0.53 -0.04
C LEU A 13 -19.24 -0.39 1.46
N GLY A 14 -20.26 -0.26 2.32
CA GLY A 14 -20.12 -0.23 3.77
C GLY A 14 -19.81 1.13 4.40
N GLY A 15 -19.94 2.21 3.63
CA GLY A 15 -19.73 3.59 4.06
C GLY A 15 -18.26 4.04 4.11
N ASP A 16 -18.03 5.32 4.39
CA ASP A 16 -16.73 6.02 4.23
C ASP A 16 -15.53 5.38 4.93
N GLY A 17 -15.73 4.76 6.07
CA GLY A 17 -14.68 4.11 6.84
C GLY A 17 -14.39 2.67 6.41
N SER A 18 -15.15 2.09 5.48
CA SER A 18 -14.94 0.72 5.03
C SER A 18 -13.64 0.57 4.24
N ILE A 19 -13.09 -0.64 4.24
CA ILE A 19 -11.90 -0.94 3.45
C ILE A 19 -12.16 -0.70 1.95
N LEU A 20 -13.33 -1.07 1.43
CA LEU A 20 -13.66 -0.92 0.03
C LEU A 20 -13.73 0.55 -0.42
N MET A 21 -14.25 1.44 0.43
CA MET A 21 -14.26 2.88 0.16
C MET A 21 -12.88 3.51 0.27
N ARG A 22 -12.01 2.98 1.12
CA ARG A 22 -10.61 3.43 1.22
C ARG A 22 -9.82 3.04 0.00
N GLN A 23 -9.94 1.80 -0.46
CA GLN A 23 -9.35 1.29 -1.68
C GLN A 23 -9.77 2.16 -2.88
N ARG A 24 -11.06 2.29 -3.13
CA ARG A 24 -11.59 3.08 -4.24
C ARG A 24 -11.10 4.54 -4.24
N ARG A 25 -10.93 5.17 -3.06
CA ARG A 25 -10.39 6.53 -2.96
C ARG A 25 -8.92 6.63 -3.31
N ASP A 26 -8.11 5.68 -2.83
CA ASP A 26 -6.67 5.68 -3.14
C ASP A 26 -6.43 5.37 -4.61
N HIS A 27 -7.17 4.42 -5.21
CA HIS A 27 -7.12 4.10 -6.64
C HIS A 27 -7.48 5.32 -7.51
N ALA A 28 -8.59 5.99 -7.21
CA ALA A 28 -9.00 7.20 -7.92
C ALA A 28 -7.98 8.34 -7.78
N ARG A 29 -7.34 8.47 -6.61
CA ARG A 29 -6.27 9.43 -6.36
C ARG A 29 -5.03 9.09 -7.19
N LEU A 30 -4.62 7.81 -7.21
CA LEU A 30 -3.50 7.34 -8.04
C LEU A 30 -3.74 7.63 -9.51
N ASP A 31 -4.92 7.30 -10.04
CA ASP A 31 -5.24 7.56 -11.45
C ASP A 31 -5.22 9.06 -11.76
N THR A 32 -5.77 9.89 -10.88
CA THR A 32 -5.72 11.36 -11.02
C THR A 32 -4.28 11.88 -11.07
N MET A 33 -3.40 11.39 -10.19
CA MET A 33 -2.00 11.80 -10.13
C MET A 33 -1.21 11.32 -11.35
N MET A 34 -1.43 10.08 -11.80
CA MET A 34 -0.82 9.52 -13.00
C MET A 34 -1.25 10.30 -14.26
N ASN A 35 -2.54 10.63 -14.38
CA ASN A 35 -3.05 11.44 -15.50
C ASN A 35 -2.44 12.84 -15.51
N ARG A 36 -2.28 13.48 -14.34
CA ARG A 36 -1.61 14.77 -14.22
C ARG A 36 -0.14 14.69 -14.66
N TRP A 37 0.57 13.65 -14.27
CA TRP A 37 1.96 13.43 -14.70
C TRP A 37 2.05 13.25 -16.22
N LEU A 38 1.14 12.48 -16.81
CA LEU A 38 1.08 12.21 -18.26
C LEU A 38 0.73 13.47 -19.07
N ALA A 39 -0.01 14.41 -18.49
CA ALA A 39 -0.32 15.68 -19.11
C ALA A 39 0.92 16.61 -19.27
N GLY A 40 2.02 16.29 -18.57
CA GLY A 40 3.27 17.04 -18.61
C GLY A 40 3.28 18.28 -17.71
N GLY A 41 4.43 18.93 -17.65
CA GLY A 41 4.64 20.12 -16.81
C GLY A 41 6.11 20.39 -16.54
N PRO A 42 6.44 21.34 -15.64
CA PRO A 42 7.80 21.58 -15.18
C PRO A 42 8.43 20.33 -14.55
N ALA A 43 9.71 20.13 -14.80
CA ALA A 43 10.40 18.89 -14.38
C ALA A 43 10.37 18.67 -12.86
N ASP A 44 10.53 19.73 -12.08
CA ASP A 44 10.49 19.69 -10.62
C ASP A 44 9.10 19.33 -10.07
N GLU A 45 8.03 19.81 -10.72
CA GLU A 45 6.65 19.42 -10.40
C GLU A 45 6.37 17.95 -10.75
N LEU A 46 6.85 17.48 -11.91
CA LEU A 46 6.72 16.07 -12.31
C LEU A 46 7.49 15.14 -11.39
N ASP A 47 8.67 15.53 -10.93
CA ASP A 47 9.45 14.77 -9.96
C ASP A 47 8.81 14.74 -8.57
N ALA A 48 8.19 15.85 -8.14
CA ALA A 48 7.43 15.87 -6.90
C ALA A 48 6.21 14.95 -7.00
N LEU A 49 5.46 15.03 -8.09
CA LEU A 49 4.29 14.20 -8.33
C LEU A 49 4.63 12.69 -8.42
N TRP A 50 5.76 12.36 -9.06
CA TRP A 50 6.26 11.00 -9.09
C TRP A 50 6.53 10.46 -7.68
N ARG A 51 7.21 11.24 -6.82
CA ARG A 51 7.46 10.85 -5.42
C ARG A 51 6.17 10.62 -4.64
N ASP A 52 5.16 11.47 -4.84
CA ASP A 52 3.86 11.33 -4.19
C ASP A 52 3.12 10.06 -4.65
N ILE A 53 3.18 9.73 -5.96
CA ILE A 53 2.64 8.49 -6.52
C ILE A 53 3.34 7.29 -5.89
N VAL A 54 4.66 7.26 -5.89
CA VAL A 54 5.46 6.18 -5.30
C VAL A 54 5.11 5.97 -3.84
N GLN A 55 5.04 7.04 -3.05
CA GLN A 55 4.69 6.97 -1.64
C GLN A 55 3.29 6.37 -1.43
N LEU A 56 2.30 6.79 -2.23
CA LEU A 56 0.95 6.28 -2.13
C LEU A 56 0.90 4.79 -2.50
N VAL A 57 1.46 4.38 -3.64
CA VAL A 57 1.52 2.98 -4.08
C VAL A 57 2.14 2.08 -3.02
N PHE A 58 3.32 2.42 -2.49
CA PHE A 58 4.00 1.56 -1.52
C PHE A 58 3.29 1.48 -0.17
N SER A 59 2.73 2.60 0.30
CA SER A 59 1.98 2.59 1.57
C SER A 59 0.67 1.79 1.45
N HIS A 60 0.04 1.83 0.31
CA HIS A 60 -1.18 1.12 -0.05
C HIS A 60 -0.91 -0.38 -0.12
N ALA A 61 -0.04 -0.83 -1.02
CA ALA A 61 0.33 -2.22 -1.20
C ALA A 61 0.85 -2.88 0.10
N PHE A 62 1.68 -2.17 0.88
CA PHE A 62 2.16 -2.68 2.17
C PHE A 62 1.01 -2.97 3.14
N ALA A 63 0.00 -2.12 3.19
CA ALA A 63 -1.15 -2.31 4.07
C ALA A 63 -2.06 -3.44 3.58
N GLU A 64 -2.18 -3.67 2.29
CA GLU A 64 -2.88 -4.80 1.69
C GLU A 64 -2.22 -6.12 2.04
N GLU A 65 -0.95 -6.24 1.74
CA GLU A 65 -0.17 -7.45 2.04
C GLU A 65 -0.14 -7.78 3.54
N THR A 66 -0.21 -6.75 4.40
CA THR A 66 -0.16 -6.92 5.86
C THR A 66 -1.52 -7.23 6.47
N VAL A 67 -2.60 -6.65 5.97
CA VAL A 67 -3.94 -6.71 6.58
C VAL A 67 -4.94 -7.39 5.68
N LEU A 68 -5.03 -6.98 4.42
CA LEU A 68 -6.14 -7.31 3.55
C LEU A 68 -6.01 -8.71 2.96
N TRP A 69 -4.86 -9.05 2.36
CA TRP A 69 -4.62 -10.36 1.77
C TRP A 69 -4.70 -11.50 2.78
N PRO A 70 -4.15 -11.39 4.02
CA PRO A 70 -4.38 -12.40 5.04
C PRO A 70 -5.84 -12.61 5.45
N VAL A 71 -6.69 -11.60 5.29
CA VAL A 71 -8.13 -11.73 5.52
C VAL A 71 -8.78 -12.44 4.33
N LEU A 72 -8.48 -12.02 3.11
CA LEU A 72 -9.02 -12.58 1.88
C LEU A 72 -8.71 -14.09 1.74
N ARG A 73 -7.46 -14.48 1.99
CA ARG A 73 -7.01 -15.89 1.99
C ARG A 73 -7.82 -16.81 2.90
N ARG A 74 -8.52 -16.27 3.90
CA ARG A 74 -9.35 -17.08 4.82
C ARG A 74 -10.79 -17.21 4.38
N VAL A 75 -11.28 -16.31 3.56
CA VAL A 75 -12.69 -16.24 3.20
C VAL A 75 -12.97 -16.62 1.76
N ALA A 76 -11.98 -16.51 0.88
CA ALA A 76 -12.10 -16.90 -0.51
C ALA A 76 -11.41 -18.25 -0.75
N PRO A 77 -12.07 -19.21 -1.42
CA PRO A 77 -11.46 -20.51 -1.76
C PRO A 77 -10.16 -20.36 -2.53
N ASP A 78 -10.12 -19.46 -3.51
CA ASP A 78 -8.96 -19.18 -4.37
C ASP A 78 -8.12 -18.00 -3.86
N GLY A 79 -8.31 -17.61 -2.59
CA GLY A 79 -7.71 -16.43 -2.00
C GLY A 79 -6.18 -16.43 -1.99
N GLU A 80 -5.55 -17.61 -1.86
CA GLU A 80 -4.09 -17.74 -1.91
C GLU A 80 -3.55 -17.49 -3.33
N GLU A 81 -4.21 -18.03 -4.37
CA GLU A 81 -3.83 -17.86 -5.76
C GLU A 81 -4.02 -16.39 -6.22
N LEU A 82 -5.20 -15.82 -5.96
CA LEU A 82 -5.54 -14.45 -6.33
C LEU A 82 -4.59 -13.44 -5.69
N THR A 83 -4.37 -13.54 -4.37
CA THR A 83 -3.47 -12.62 -3.68
C THR A 83 -2.00 -12.85 -4.03
N GLY A 84 -1.61 -14.07 -4.40
CA GLY A 84 -0.27 -14.39 -4.88
C GLY A 84 0.04 -13.69 -6.19
N ARG A 85 -0.91 -13.65 -7.13
CA ARG A 85 -0.79 -12.93 -8.39
C ARG A 85 -0.57 -11.43 -8.17
N VAL A 86 -1.40 -10.79 -7.33
CA VAL A 86 -1.26 -9.36 -7.01
C VAL A 86 0.05 -9.07 -6.27
N GLU A 87 0.52 -9.94 -5.38
CA GLU A 87 1.84 -9.80 -4.77
C GLU A 87 2.99 -9.83 -5.80
N GLU A 88 2.85 -10.59 -6.89
CA GLU A 88 3.81 -10.59 -8.02
C GLU A 88 3.74 -9.29 -8.82
N GLU A 89 2.55 -8.73 -9.03
CA GLU A 89 2.34 -7.42 -9.65
C GLU A 89 2.97 -6.29 -8.83
N HIS A 90 2.74 -6.26 -7.52
CA HIS A 90 3.41 -5.34 -6.59
C HIS A 90 4.94 -5.46 -6.66
N GLN A 91 5.47 -6.69 -6.81
CA GLN A 91 6.91 -6.90 -6.95
C GLN A 91 7.44 -6.30 -8.26
N ALA A 92 6.74 -6.50 -9.38
CA ALA A 92 7.11 -5.93 -10.67
C ALA A 92 7.10 -4.39 -10.64
N ILE A 93 6.05 -3.79 -10.05
CA ILE A 93 5.97 -2.34 -9.83
C ILE A 93 7.16 -1.85 -8.99
N ASN A 94 7.47 -2.54 -7.89
CA ASN A 94 8.57 -2.18 -6.99
C ASN A 94 9.95 -2.22 -7.69
N GLU A 95 10.20 -3.23 -8.52
CA GLU A 95 11.45 -3.36 -9.27
C GLU A 95 11.59 -2.24 -10.30
N LEU A 96 10.50 -1.89 -10.97
CA LEU A 96 10.50 -0.81 -11.96
C LEU A 96 10.69 0.57 -11.32
N VAL A 97 10.00 0.84 -10.21
CA VAL A 97 10.20 2.08 -9.42
C VAL A 97 11.65 2.17 -8.91
N ALA A 98 12.21 1.07 -8.39
CA ALA A 98 13.60 1.06 -7.93
C ALA A 98 14.59 1.34 -9.08
N ARG A 99 14.29 0.92 -10.30
CA ARG A 99 15.08 1.25 -11.51
C ARG A 99 15.02 2.74 -11.82
N VAL A 100 13.82 3.32 -11.81
CA VAL A 100 13.60 4.77 -12.03
C VAL A 100 14.39 5.61 -11.01
N GLU A 101 14.35 5.22 -9.73
CA GLU A 101 15.05 5.97 -8.67
C GLU A 101 16.59 5.86 -8.73
N LYS A 102 17.10 4.70 -9.16
CA LYS A 102 18.55 4.47 -9.30
C LYS A 102 19.16 5.17 -10.51
N SER A 103 18.35 5.57 -11.47
CA SER A 103 18.83 6.12 -12.74
C SER A 103 18.09 7.43 -13.10
N PRO A 104 18.27 8.50 -12.29
CA PRO A 104 17.51 9.74 -12.44
C PRO A 104 17.79 10.44 -13.78
N ASP A 105 18.99 10.32 -14.31
CA ASP A 105 19.44 10.99 -15.55
C ASP A 105 19.34 10.10 -16.81
N ASP A 106 18.79 8.86 -16.70
CA ASP A 106 18.64 7.97 -17.85
C ASP A 106 17.57 8.51 -18.81
N PRO A 107 17.84 8.63 -20.11
CA PRO A 107 16.87 9.13 -21.09
C PRO A 107 15.60 8.29 -21.16
N ARG A 108 15.62 7.02 -20.77
CA ARG A 108 14.44 6.14 -20.69
C ARG A 108 13.64 6.27 -19.40
N ARG A 109 14.04 7.14 -18.48
CA ARG A 109 13.35 7.30 -17.19
C ARG A 109 11.84 7.55 -17.35
N ALA A 110 11.47 8.42 -18.28
CA ALA A 110 10.06 8.71 -18.55
C ALA A 110 9.29 7.53 -19.16
N GLU A 111 9.95 6.66 -19.92
CA GLU A 111 9.37 5.41 -20.44
C GLU A 111 9.08 4.44 -19.27
N TRP A 112 10.03 4.21 -18.40
CA TRP A 112 9.86 3.35 -17.22
C TRP A 112 8.75 3.84 -16.28
N ILE A 113 8.59 5.15 -16.12
CA ILE A 113 7.47 5.72 -15.34
C ILE A 113 6.12 5.41 -16.00
N ARG A 114 6.01 5.52 -17.33
CA ARG A 114 4.78 5.14 -18.06
C ARG A 114 4.50 3.64 -17.96
N GLU A 115 5.52 2.82 -18.01
CA GLU A 115 5.41 1.37 -17.79
C GLU A 115 4.90 1.08 -16.37
N ALA A 116 5.45 1.74 -15.35
CA ALA A 116 4.97 1.64 -13.97
C ALA A 116 3.48 2.03 -13.86
N PHE A 117 3.04 3.10 -14.52
CA PHE A 117 1.62 3.49 -14.52
C PHE A 117 0.72 2.44 -15.18
N THR A 118 1.21 1.75 -16.20
CA THR A 118 0.47 0.67 -16.84
C THR A 118 0.29 -0.51 -15.89
N LEU A 119 1.35 -0.90 -15.18
CA LEU A 119 1.28 -1.97 -14.17
C LEU A 119 0.36 -1.59 -12.99
N ILE A 120 0.49 -0.38 -12.44
CA ILE A 120 -0.37 0.10 -11.36
C ILE A 120 -1.85 0.09 -11.76
N ARG A 121 -2.17 0.47 -12.98
CA ARG A 121 -3.55 0.43 -13.47
C ARG A 121 -4.07 -0.98 -13.69
N GLN A 122 -3.20 -1.91 -14.05
CA GLN A 122 -3.59 -3.32 -14.17
C GLN A 122 -3.90 -3.90 -12.80
N ASP A 123 -3.00 -3.73 -11.85
CA ASP A 123 -3.12 -4.10 -10.45
C ASP A 123 -4.44 -3.58 -9.83
N ILE A 124 -4.72 -2.29 -9.96
CA ILE A 124 -5.98 -1.68 -9.52
C ILE A 124 -7.21 -2.38 -10.13
N ARG A 125 -7.18 -2.71 -11.43
CA ARG A 125 -8.31 -3.40 -12.09
C ARG A 125 -8.50 -4.80 -11.53
N ASP A 126 -7.44 -5.56 -11.38
CA ASP A 126 -7.50 -6.93 -10.88
C ASP A 126 -8.02 -6.97 -9.44
N GLU A 127 -7.64 -6.01 -8.63
CA GLU A 127 -8.18 -5.87 -7.28
C GLU A 127 -9.68 -5.48 -7.28
N GLU A 128 -10.06 -4.45 -8.02
CA GLU A 128 -11.44 -3.93 -8.04
C GLU A 128 -12.42 -4.89 -8.68
N ASP A 129 -11.99 -5.67 -9.65
CA ASP A 129 -12.85 -6.58 -10.41
C ASP A 129 -12.91 -7.99 -9.79
N GLU A 130 -11.81 -8.47 -9.17
CA GLU A 130 -11.72 -9.84 -8.72
C GLU A 130 -11.62 -10.00 -7.19
N LEU A 131 -10.75 -9.23 -6.52
CA LEU A 131 -10.41 -9.44 -5.11
C LEU A 131 -11.36 -8.72 -4.14
N LEU A 132 -11.55 -7.43 -4.34
CA LEU A 132 -12.33 -6.60 -3.42
C LEU A 132 -13.83 -6.96 -3.39
N PRO A 133 -14.46 -7.41 -4.49
CA PRO A 133 -15.81 -7.93 -4.43
C PRO A 133 -15.98 -9.12 -3.48
N LEU A 134 -15.00 -10.01 -3.37
CA LEU A 134 -15.03 -11.16 -2.46
C LEU A 134 -15.11 -10.75 -0.98
N LEU A 135 -14.47 -9.63 -0.62
CA LEU A 135 -14.60 -9.08 0.73
C LEU A 135 -16.00 -8.54 1.00
N ARG A 136 -16.63 -7.89 0.00
CA ARG A 136 -18.01 -7.42 0.13
C ARG A 136 -18.98 -8.56 0.37
N ASP A 137 -18.79 -9.65 -0.36
CA ASP A 137 -19.66 -10.82 -0.26
C ASP A 137 -19.46 -11.59 1.05
N ALA A 138 -18.24 -11.56 1.62
CA ALA A 138 -17.89 -12.27 2.84
C ALA A 138 -18.22 -11.50 4.15
N PHE A 139 -18.34 -10.17 4.12
CA PHE A 139 -18.39 -9.37 5.34
C PHE A 139 -19.52 -8.32 5.35
N ASP A 140 -20.08 -8.11 6.54
CA ASP A 140 -20.97 -6.99 6.84
C ASP A 140 -20.20 -5.65 6.91
N ASP A 141 -20.95 -4.55 6.90
CA ASP A 141 -20.38 -3.19 6.93
C ASP A 141 -19.53 -2.92 8.18
N ARG A 142 -19.92 -3.48 9.32
CA ARG A 142 -19.16 -3.32 10.57
C ARG A 142 -17.79 -3.98 10.46
N ARG A 143 -17.72 -5.16 9.85
CA ARG A 143 -16.46 -5.87 9.64
C ARG A 143 -15.59 -5.18 8.62
N LEU A 144 -16.16 -4.70 7.50
CA LEU A 144 -15.45 -3.92 6.49
C LEU A 144 -14.84 -2.64 7.07
N ARG A 145 -15.55 -1.93 7.94
CA ARG A 145 -15.01 -0.74 8.65
C ARG A 145 -13.88 -1.10 9.61
N ARG A 146 -13.95 -2.23 10.32
CA ARG A 146 -12.85 -2.68 11.20
C ARG A 146 -11.59 -3.03 10.42
N ILE A 147 -11.75 -3.71 9.28
CA ILE A 147 -10.64 -4.00 8.36
C ILE A 147 -10.04 -2.69 7.85
N GLY A 148 -10.89 -1.74 7.43
CA GLY A 148 -10.46 -0.42 6.98
C GLY A 148 -9.67 0.37 8.03
N ALA A 149 -10.06 0.31 9.30
CA ALA A 149 -9.32 0.95 10.40
C ALA A 149 -7.96 0.29 10.65
N ALA A 150 -7.89 -1.05 10.59
CA ALA A 150 -6.63 -1.77 10.74
C ALA A 150 -5.68 -1.47 9.57
N TRP A 151 -6.19 -1.47 8.34
CA TRP A 151 -5.45 -1.13 7.13
C TRP A 151 -4.88 0.30 7.19
N GLU A 152 -5.67 1.29 7.59
CA GLU A 152 -5.20 2.68 7.74
C GLU A 152 -4.10 2.81 8.79
N THR A 153 -4.21 2.08 9.91
CA THR A 153 -3.16 2.07 10.94
C THR A 153 -1.84 1.55 10.39
N VAL A 154 -1.89 0.47 9.59
CA VAL A 154 -0.69 -0.12 8.97
C VAL A 154 -0.14 0.80 7.88
N ARG A 155 -1.01 1.36 7.02
CA ARG A 155 -0.63 2.30 5.97
C ARG A 155 0.11 3.51 6.53
N ALA A 156 -0.34 4.07 7.65
CA ALA A 156 0.33 5.18 8.32
C ALA A 156 1.76 4.86 8.81
N THR A 157 2.11 3.57 8.93
CA THR A 157 3.44 3.11 9.35
C THR A 157 4.25 2.47 8.22
N ALA A 158 3.75 2.52 6.99
CA ALA A 158 4.41 1.93 5.83
C ALA A 158 5.72 2.62 5.46
N PRO A 159 6.68 1.91 4.84
CA PRO A 159 7.84 2.51 4.20
C PRO A 159 7.41 3.51 3.11
N THR A 160 8.19 4.59 2.95
CA THR A 160 7.92 5.63 1.96
C THR A 160 8.77 5.48 0.70
N ARG A 161 9.62 4.45 0.65
CA ARG A 161 10.55 4.16 -0.46
C ARG A 161 10.53 2.67 -0.83
N PRO A 162 10.93 2.34 -2.07
CA PRO A 162 11.01 0.94 -2.51
C PRO A 162 12.06 0.15 -1.73
N HIS A 163 11.65 -1.01 -1.20
CA HIS A 163 12.53 -1.96 -0.53
C HIS A 163 12.33 -3.37 -1.11
N PRO A 164 12.86 -3.68 -2.32
CA PRO A 164 12.61 -4.94 -3.01
C PRO A 164 12.99 -6.20 -2.21
N GLY A 165 13.89 -6.07 -1.23
CA GLY A 165 14.33 -7.16 -0.36
C GLY A 165 13.45 -7.41 0.88
N VAL A 166 12.36 -6.66 1.05
CA VAL A 166 11.42 -6.89 2.17
C VAL A 166 10.45 -8.00 1.81
N PRO A 167 10.27 -9.04 2.67
CA PRO A 167 9.27 -10.06 2.43
C PRO A 167 7.87 -9.47 2.32
N ARG A 168 7.06 -9.97 1.37
CA ARG A 168 5.69 -9.48 1.11
C ARG A 168 4.66 -9.97 2.15
N ARG A 169 4.95 -11.06 2.85
CA ARG A 169 3.98 -11.70 3.76
C ARG A 169 4.30 -11.46 5.23
N PRO A 170 3.25 -11.32 6.09
CA PRO A 170 3.43 -11.27 7.54
C PRO A 170 4.03 -12.59 8.10
N PRO A 171 4.85 -12.50 9.15
CA PRO A 171 5.27 -11.30 9.88
C PRO A 171 6.47 -10.58 9.25
N GLY A 172 7.04 -11.10 8.17
CA GLY A 172 8.29 -10.61 7.58
C GLY A 172 8.20 -9.17 7.07
N ASN A 173 7.10 -8.81 6.39
CA ASN A 173 6.87 -7.45 5.91
C ASN A 173 6.74 -6.45 7.07
N ALA A 174 5.99 -6.76 8.11
CA ALA A 174 5.82 -5.88 9.27
C ALA A 174 7.11 -5.73 10.08
N VAL A 175 7.85 -6.84 10.31
CA VAL A 175 9.10 -6.84 11.09
C VAL A 175 10.21 -6.03 10.40
N ARG A 176 10.31 -6.11 9.07
CA ARG A 176 11.33 -5.38 8.30
C ARG A 176 10.84 -4.04 7.77
N GLY A 177 9.58 -3.93 7.38
CA GLY A 177 9.00 -2.72 6.80
C GLY A 177 8.86 -1.58 7.81
N VAL A 178 8.41 -1.83 9.03
CA VAL A 178 8.21 -0.77 10.04
C VAL A 178 9.53 -0.08 10.45
N PRO A 179 10.64 -0.80 10.72
CA PRO A 179 11.94 -0.15 10.94
C PRO A 179 12.45 0.66 9.74
N LEU A 180 12.24 0.14 8.52
CA LEU A 180 12.62 0.83 7.28
C LEU A 180 11.78 2.08 7.05
N SER A 181 10.47 2.03 7.31
CA SER A 181 9.58 3.19 7.27
C SER A 181 10.09 4.34 8.15
N LEU A 182 10.54 4.01 9.38
CA LEU A 182 11.09 5.02 10.26
C LEU A 182 12.40 5.60 9.71
N LEU A 183 13.26 4.76 9.17
CA LEU A 183 14.52 5.19 8.56
C LEU A 183 14.27 6.10 7.34
N ASP A 184 13.31 5.74 6.49
CA ASP A 184 12.92 6.54 5.33
C ASP A 184 12.38 7.90 5.75
N ARG A 185 11.43 7.94 6.70
CA ARG A 185 10.85 9.20 7.22
C ARG A 185 11.90 10.09 7.88
N LEU A 186 12.90 9.49 8.56
CA LEU A 186 14.02 10.24 9.12
C LEU A 186 14.90 10.85 8.04
N ARG A 187 15.17 10.11 6.95
CA ARG A 187 15.93 10.62 5.80
C ARG A 187 15.17 11.73 5.06
N ASP A 188 13.85 11.66 5.00
CA ASP A 188 13.02 12.68 4.35
C ASP A 188 12.97 13.99 5.14
N VAL A 189 13.13 13.94 6.47
CA VAL A 189 13.06 15.11 7.37
C VAL A 189 14.43 15.71 7.69
N VAL A 190 15.52 14.92 7.60
CA VAL A 190 16.87 15.36 8.00
C VAL A 190 17.79 15.44 6.79
N PRO A 191 18.26 16.63 6.40
CA PRO A 191 19.35 16.77 5.44
C PRO A 191 20.59 16.02 5.96
N VAL A 192 21.25 15.27 5.06
CA VAL A 192 22.44 14.48 5.36
C VAL A 192 23.50 15.37 6.03
N GLY A 193 23.68 15.23 7.36
CA GLY A 193 24.72 15.98 8.09
C GLY A 193 24.56 16.14 9.60
N GLY A 194 23.45 15.75 10.22
CA GLY A 194 23.25 16.15 11.62
C GLY A 194 22.48 15.23 12.56
N LEU A 195 22.58 13.90 12.42
CA LEU A 195 21.91 12.99 13.37
C LEU A 195 22.73 12.80 14.64
N THR A 196 22.33 13.45 15.75
CA THR A 196 22.86 13.12 17.08
C THR A 196 22.30 11.78 17.58
N ALA A 197 23.10 11.00 18.31
CA ALA A 197 22.75 9.69 18.86
C ALA A 197 21.39 9.68 19.62
N ARG A 198 21.02 10.80 20.23
CA ARG A 198 19.76 10.99 20.95
C ARG A 198 18.50 10.92 20.03
N ARG A 199 18.60 11.43 18.81
CA ARG A 199 17.51 11.40 17.81
C ARG A 199 17.34 10.00 17.23
N VAL A 200 18.44 9.28 17.04
CA VAL A 200 18.42 7.86 16.60
C VAL A 200 17.77 6.97 17.67
N ALA A 201 18.08 7.19 18.94
CA ALA A 201 17.47 6.43 20.04
C ALA A 201 15.96 6.68 20.18
N PHE A 202 15.51 7.92 20.03
CA PHE A 202 14.07 8.26 20.05
C PHE A 202 13.33 7.64 18.87
N ALA A 203 13.94 7.64 17.70
CA ALA A 203 13.44 7.02 16.50
C ALA A 203 13.31 5.48 16.65
N ALA A 204 14.30 4.82 17.24
CA ALA A 204 14.26 3.39 17.53
C ALA A 204 13.14 3.01 18.52
N PHE A 205 12.88 3.87 19.52
CA PHE A 205 11.82 3.65 20.49
C PHE A 205 10.41 3.80 19.87
N ALA A 206 10.23 4.77 18.98
CA ALA A 206 8.98 4.96 18.22
C ALA A 206 8.72 3.78 17.27
N ALA A 207 9.76 3.22 16.65
CA ALA A 207 9.67 2.03 15.80
C ALA A 207 9.21 0.80 16.55
N ALA A 208 9.74 0.58 17.76
CA ALA A 208 9.33 -0.54 18.61
C ALA A 208 7.85 -0.40 19.02
N GLY A 209 7.39 0.81 19.35
CA GLY A 209 5.99 1.09 19.66
C GLY A 209 5.05 0.85 18.48
N ALA A 210 5.43 1.27 17.28
CA ALA A 210 4.67 1.05 16.05
C ALA A 210 4.60 -0.45 15.69
N ALA A 211 5.70 -1.19 15.81
CA ALA A 211 5.71 -2.64 15.59
C ALA A 211 4.75 -3.39 16.52
N VAL A 212 4.70 -2.99 17.80
CA VAL A 212 3.74 -3.55 18.78
C VAL A 212 2.30 -3.20 18.41
N ALA A 213 2.03 -1.98 17.97
CA ALA A 213 0.69 -1.56 17.54
C ALA A 213 0.22 -2.33 16.30
N VAL A 214 1.08 -2.50 15.29
CA VAL A 214 0.82 -3.33 14.10
C VAL A 214 0.56 -4.78 14.48
N PHE A 215 1.40 -5.35 15.35
CA PHE A 215 1.21 -6.72 15.84
C PHE A 215 -0.13 -6.91 16.58
N ARG A 216 -0.51 -5.94 17.41
CA ARG A 216 -1.82 -5.94 18.11
C ARG A 216 -2.99 -5.78 17.15
N ALA A 217 -2.89 -4.90 16.13
CA ALA A 217 -3.91 -4.72 15.10
C ALA A 217 -4.12 -6.01 14.29
N VAL A 218 -3.04 -6.62 13.81
CA VAL A 218 -3.07 -7.90 13.10
C VAL A 218 -3.63 -9.03 13.97
N ARG A 219 -3.30 -9.06 15.27
CA ARG A 219 -3.82 -10.07 16.20
C ARG A 219 -5.31 -9.85 16.51
N ALA A 220 -5.78 -8.59 16.55
CA ALA A 220 -7.18 -8.27 16.77
C ALA A 220 -8.07 -8.70 15.57
N THR A 221 -7.55 -8.58 14.34
CA THR A 221 -8.23 -9.11 13.15
C THR A 221 -8.24 -10.65 13.11
N ARG A 222 -7.31 -11.29 13.82
CA ARG A 222 -7.15 -12.76 13.89
C ARG A 222 -8.07 -13.46 14.90
N ARG A 223 -8.73 -12.75 15.82
CA ARG A 223 -9.67 -13.36 16.76
C ARG A 223 -10.98 -13.71 16.01
N PRO A 224 -11.34 -15.01 15.89
CA PRO A 224 -12.67 -15.40 15.44
C PRO A 224 -13.67 -14.80 16.42
N GLY A 225 -14.72 -14.14 15.89
CA GLY A 225 -15.82 -13.67 16.72
C GLY A 225 -16.43 -14.85 17.46
N GLY A 226 -16.18 -14.95 18.73
CA GLY A 226 -16.90 -15.86 19.60
C GLY A 226 -18.34 -15.40 19.67
N ARG A 227 -19.22 -16.29 19.26
CA ARG A 227 -20.67 -16.43 19.42
C ARG A 227 -21.51 -15.16 19.44
#